data_0b024dff7cba01805c5cf98cced53111
#
_entry.id   0b024dff7cba01805c5cf98cced53111
#
_cell.length_a   1.000
_cell.length_b   1.000
_cell.length_c   1.000
_cell.angle_alpha   90.00
_cell.angle_beta   90.00
_cell.angle_gamma   90.00
#
_symmetry.space_group_name_H-M   'P 1'
#
loop_
_entity.id
_entity.type
_entity.pdbx_description
1 polymer ?
#
loop_
_entity_poly.entity_id
_entity_poly.type
_entity_poly.pdbx_seq_one_letter_code
_entity_poly.pdbx_strand_id
1 'polypeptide(L)'
;RQVIIPNFDEEGQEKLLGTKCLIVGAGGLGCPVALYASAAGFGHIEICDDDSIELTNLNRQIAHKNNKIGHNKAENLVRECSKINPNISIKSNKKKLGQSTDINNFDLIFDCSDNPKTKYTINLLSHLSQKTLISGSAVQMEGQLAVWKSGLNKNYPCYECVFPKTNEVAPITNCREAGIIGPITGLIGSMQVNEGIKEIAFKNYQSRAGYLFLYDGLAQSLDKIKLTKNQKCPVCSI
;
A
#
# COMPACT_ATOMS: atom_id res chain seq x y z
N ARG A 1 -8.27 -22.81 -2.29
CA ARG A 1 -8.71 -22.42 -3.63
C ARG A 1 -7.60 -21.77 -4.44
N GLN A 2 -6.82 -20.84 -3.89
CA GLN A 2 -5.79 -20.12 -4.65
C GLN A 2 -4.61 -21.00 -5.08
N VAL A 3 -4.30 -22.08 -4.37
CA VAL A 3 -3.20 -23.00 -4.71
C VAL A 3 -3.42 -23.79 -6.01
N ILE A 4 -4.63 -23.79 -6.55
CA ILE A 4 -4.92 -24.40 -7.86
C ILE A 4 -4.71 -23.44 -9.04
N ILE A 5 -4.33 -22.16 -8.79
CA ILE A 5 -4.04 -21.19 -9.84
C ILE A 5 -2.67 -21.52 -10.45
N PRO A 6 -2.57 -21.67 -11.79
CA PRO A 6 -1.29 -21.90 -12.44
C PRO A 6 -0.22 -20.87 -12.07
N ASN A 7 1.00 -21.32 -11.83
CA ASN A 7 2.17 -20.50 -11.41
C ASN A 7 2.09 -19.91 -10.00
N PHE A 8 1.01 -20.12 -9.28
CA PHE A 8 0.91 -19.81 -7.85
C PHE A 8 1.23 -21.06 -7.02
N ASP A 9 0.42 -22.12 -7.15
CA ASP A 9 0.48 -23.43 -6.51
C ASP A 9 0.78 -23.42 -4.99
N GLU A 10 1.22 -24.54 -4.43
CA GLU A 10 1.55 -24.67 -3.01
C GLU A 10 2.78 -23.85 -2.64
N GLU A 11 3.79 -23.78 -3.52
CA GLU A 11 5.00 -22.99 -3.30
C GLU A 11 4.68 -21.50 -3.17
N GLY A 12 3.75 -20.97 -3.97
CA GLY A 12 3.28 -19.58 -3.86
C GLY A 12 2.60 -19.32 -2.52
N GLN A 13 1.82 -20.28 -2.03
CA GLN A 13 1.19 -20.16 -0.70
C GLN A 13 2.23 -20.17 0.42
N GLU A 14 3.24 -21.02 0.35
CA GLU A 14 4.34 -21.07 1.32
C GLU A 14 5.14 -19.76 1.34
N LYS A 15 5.41 -19.17 0.15
CA LYS A 15 6.04 -17.85 0.05
C LYS A 15 5.23 -16.76 0.73
N LEU A 16 3.90 -16.72 0.52
CA LEU A 16 3.05 -15.76 1.22
C LEU A 16 3.09 -15.97 2.74
N LEU A 17 3.04 -17.21 3.19
CA LEU A 17 3.06 -17.55 4.61
C LEU A 17 4.39 -17.14 5.27
N GLY A 18 5.51 -17.22 4.54
CA GLY A 18 6.82 -16.75 5.01
C GLY A 18 7.02 -15.23 4.95
N THR A 19 6.16 -14.51 4.22
CA THR A 19 6.36 -13.07 3.95
C THR A 19 5.98 -12.21 5.14
N LYS A 20 6.84 -11.21 5.40
CA LYS A 20 6.61 -10.14 6.37
C LYS A 20 6.27 -8.86 5.63
N CYS A 21 5.05 -8.37 5.77
CA CYS A 21 4.63 -7.13 5.13
C CYS A 21 4.28 -6.03 6.14
N LEU A 22 4.61 -4.79 5.76
CA LEU A 22 4.21 -3.58 6.47
C LEU A 22 3.10 -2.88 5.69
N ILE A 23 2.00 -2.56 6.36
CA ILE A 23 0.91 -1.75 5.82
C ILE A 23 0.96 -0.38 6.51
N VAL A 24 1.23 0.66 5.74
CA VAL A 24 1.30 2.05 6.23
C VAL A 24 -0.01 2.76 5.93
N GLY A 25 -0.79 3.00 6.97
CA GLY A 25 -2.15 3.54 6.92
C GLY A 25 -3.22 2.47 7.05
N ALA A 26 -4.16 2.69 8.00
CA ALA A 26 -5.33 1.84 8.26
C ALA A 26 -6.65 2.53 7.85
N GLY A 27 -6.57 3.38 6.82
CA GLY A 27 -7.67 4.15 6.27
C GLY A 27 -8.42 3.43 5.15
N GLY A 28 -8.93 4.19 4.18
CA GLY A 28 -9.73 3.67 3.06
C GLY A 28 -9.00 2.65 2.18
N LEU A 29 -7.70 2.85 1.93
CA LEU A 29 -6.85 1.90 1.20
C LEU A 29 -6.37 0.77 2.11
N GLY A 30 -5.94 1.09 3.34
CA GLY A 30 -5.38 0.11 4.27
C GLY A 30 -6.38 -0.93 4.73
N CYS A 31 -7.66 -0.59 4.87
CA CYS A 31 -8.72 -1.55 5.21
C CYS A 31 -8.78 -2.72 4.21
N PRO A 32 -9.04 -2.52 2.92
CA PRO A 32 -9.07 -3.62 1.97
C PRO A 32 -7.71 -4.31 1.82
N VAL A 33 -6.59 -3.57 1.88
CA VAL A 33 -5.24 -4.18 1.84
C VAL A 33 -5.06 -5.18 2.98
N ALA A 34 -5.32 -4.78 4.22
CA ALA A 34 -5.12 -5.66 5.37
C ALA A 34 -6.08 -6.86 5.37
N LEU A 35 -7.37 -6.65 5.03
CA LEU A 35 -8.36 -7.72 4.99
C LEU A 35 -7.98 -8.77 3.93
N TYR A 36 -7.67 -8.36 2.71
CA TYR A 36 -7.30 -9.29 1.63
C TYR A 36 -5.91 -9.92 1.82
N ALA A 37 -4.93 -9.19 2.35
CA ALA A 37 -3.63 -9.77 2.67
C ALA A 37 -3.76 -10.86 3.74
N SER A 38 -4.58 -10.64 4.77
CA SER A 38 -4.88 -11.63 5.81
C SER A 38 -5.60 -12.85 5.23
N ALA A 39 -6.62 -12.63 4.39
CA ALA A 39 -7.37 -13.71 3.74
C ALA A 39 -6.51 -14.52 2.77
N ALA A 40 -5.59 -13.87 2.04
CA ALA A 40 -4.65 -14.53 1.13
C ALA A 40 -3.55 -15.33 1.86
N GLY A 41 -3.31 -15.05 3.16
CA GLY A 41 -2.35 -15.78 3.96
C GLY A 41 -0.93 -15.22 3.95
N PHE A 42 -0.77 -13.88 3.87
CA PHE A 42 0.49 -13.26 4.26
C PHE A 42 0.75 -13.57 5.73
N GLY A 43 1.83 -14.31 6.02
CA GLY A 43 2.00 -14.92 7.35
C GLY A 43 2.35 -13.93 8.45
N HIS A 44 2.95 -12.79 8.10
CA HIS A 44 3.31 -11.76 9.08
C HIS A 44 2.94 -10.38 8.55
N ILE A 45 2.02 -9.71 9.25
CA ILE A 45 1.52 -8.39 8.86
C ILE A 45 1.74 -7.42 10.04
N GLU A 46 2.35 -6.27 9.78
CA GLU A 46 2.32 -5.14 10.71
C GLU A 46 1.54 -3.99 10.09
N ILE A 47 0.59 -3.42 10.84
CA ILE A 47 -0.24 -2.29 10.43
C ILE A 47 0.18 -1.07 11.23
N CYS A 48 0.62 -0.02 10.55
CA CYS A 48 1.11 1.23 11.13
C CYS A 48 0.11 2.36 10.88
N ASP A 49 -0.52 2.87 11.96
CA ASP A 49 -1.43 4.03 11.91
C ASP A 49 -1.60 4.62 13.31
N ASP A 50 -1.34 5.92 13.46
CA ASP A 50 -1.46 6.65 14.73
C ASP A 50 -2.85 7.26 14.96
N ASP A 51 -3.72 7.28 13.95
CA ASP A 51 -5.05 7.90 14.01
C ASP A 51 -6.07 7.08 14.80
N SER A 52 -7.13 7.78 15.22
CA SER A 52 -8.35 7.18 15.77
C SER A 52 -9.47 7.14 14.71
N ILE A 53 -10.40 6.22 14.90
CA ILE A 53 -11.60 6.07 14.07
C ILE A 53 -12.54 7.25 14.30
N GLU A 54 -12.98 7.89 13.23
CA GLU A 54 -13.94 8.99 13.23
C GLU A 54 -15.20 8.62 12.44
N LEU A 55 -16.33 9.24 12.77
CA LEU A 55 -17.59 9.03 12.05
C LEU A 55 -17.46 9.30 10.55
N THR A 56 -16.75 10.36 10.17
CA THR A 56 -16.50 10.78 8.80
C THR A 56 -15.64 9.80 7.98
N ASN A 57 -15.05 8.79 8.64
CA ASN A 57 -14.23 7.78 7.98
C ASN A 57 -15.04 6.58 7.49
N LEU A 58 -16.21 6.31 8.10
CA LEU A 58 -16.93 5.05 7.93
C LEU A 58 -17.47 4.81 6.53
N ASN A 59 -17.63 5.85 5.72
CA ASN A 59 -18.08 5.75 4.32
C ASN A 59 -17.09 5.00 3.40
N ARG A 60 -15.81 4.87 3.83
CA ARG A 60 -14.75 4.24 3.02
C ARG A 60 -13.81 3.32 3.80
N GLN A 61 -13.74 3.42 5.12
CA GLN A 61 -12.89 2.60 5.97
C GLN A 61 -13.67 1.39 6.50
N ILE A 62 -13.95 0.45 5.60
CA ILE A 62 -14.95 -0.62 5.74
C ILE A 62 -14.69 -1.63 6.87
N ALA A 63 -13.47 -1.72 7.38
CA ALA A 63 -13.14 -2.54 8.54
C ALA A 63 -13.51 -1.88 9.88
N HIS A 64 -13.79 -0.57 9.87
CA HIS A 64 -14.14 0.17 11.07
C HIS A 64 -15.67 0.27 11.22
N LYS A 65 -16.14 0.18 12.46
CA LYS A 65 -17.58 0.17 12.78
C LYS A 65 -17.95 1.34 13.68
N ASN A 66 -19.20 1.76 13.63
CA ASN A 66 -19.72 2.88 14.41
C ASN A 66 -19.42 2.74 15.92
N ASN A 67 -19.56 1.54 16.49
CA ASN A 67 -19.28 1.26 17.89
C ASN A 67 -17.78 1.23 18.24
N LYS A 68 -16.91 1.57 17.31
CA LYS A 68 -15.45 1.65 17.46
C LYS A 68 -14.89 3.05 17.24
N ILE A 69 -15.75 4.05 17.10
CA ILE A 69 -15.34 5.46 17.04
C ILE A 69 -14.49 5.80 18.29
N GLY A 70 -13.38 6.49 18.08
CA GLY A 70 -12.40 6.86 19.11
C GLY A 70 -11.32 5.80 19.38
N HIS A 71 -11.47 4.55 18.91
CA HIS A 71 -10.41 3.54 19.01
C HIS A 71 -9.33 3.77 17.94
N ASN A 72 -8.08 3.35 18.23
CA ASN A 72 -7.00 3.42 17.25
C ASN A 72 -7.31 2.54 16.04
N LYS A 73 -7.04 3.08 14.82
CA LYS A 73 -7.34 2.42 13.54
C LYS A 73 -6.55 1.13 13.35
N ALA A 74 -5.23 1.14 13.63
CA ALA A 74 -4.38 -0.03 13.45
C ALA A 74 -4.79 -1.17 14.38
N GLU A 75 -5.06 -0.90 15.67
CA GLU A 75 -5.53 -1.91 16.63
C GLU A 75 -6.87 -2.52 16.23
N ASN A 76 -7.80 -1.68 15.76
CA ASN A 76 -9.09 -2.18 15.32
C ASN A 76 -8.95 -3.06 14.06
N LEU A 77 -8.13 -2.65 13.10
CA LEU A 77 -7.92 -3.39 11.86
C LEU A 77 -7.25 -4.75 12.13
N VAL A 78 -6.27 -4.81 13.04
CA VAL A 78 -5.68 -6.08 13.51
C VAL A 78 -6.76 -7.03 14.03
N ARG A 79 -7.68 -6.54 14.87
CA ARG A 79 -8.77 -7.38 15.41
C ARG A 79 -9.69 -7.94 14.31
N GLU A 80 -10.02 -7.13 13.32
CA GLU A 80 -10.89 -7.58 12.21
C GLU A 80 -10.14 -8.59 11.31
N CYS A 81 -8.86 -8.37 11.02
CA CYS A 81 -8.04 -9.30 10.25
C CYS A 81 -7.83 -10.64 10.96
N SER A 82 -7.61 -10.64 12.28
CA SER A 82 -7.47 -11.88 13.08
C SER A 82 -8.74 -12.75 13.09
N LYS A 83 -9.92 -12.15 12.87
CA LYS A 83 -11.17 -12.92 12.70
C LYS A 83 -11.25 -13.60 11.33
N ILE A 84 -10.60 -13.03 10.30
CA ILE A 84 -10.55 -13.59 8.95
C ILE A 84 -9.59 -14.78 8.91
N ASN A 85 -8.38 -14.58 9.46
CA ASN A 85 -7.35 -15.61 9.46
C ASN A 85 -6.62 -15.64 10.81
N PRO A 86 -7.00 -16.55 11.72
CA PRO A 86 -6.37 -16.64 13.03
C PRO A 86 -4.96 -17.30 13.00
N ASN A 87 -4.54 -17.85 11.85
CA ASN A 87 -3.28 -18.60 11.72
C ASN A 87 -2.09 -17.73 11.33
N ILE A 88 -2.30 -16.43 11.07
CA ILE A 88 -1.23 -15.48 10.73
C ILE A 88 -0.82 -14.62 11.94
N SER A 89 0.42 -14.16 11.94
CA SER A 89 0.91 -13.19 12.93
C SER A 89 0.59 -11.78 12.46
N ILE A 90 -0.29 -11.08 13.17
CA ILE A 90 -0.64 -9.71 12.82
C ILE A 90 -0.48 -8.78 14.03
N LYS A 91 0.15 -7.62 13.82
CA LYS A 91 0.49 -6.65 14.86
C LYS A 91 0.09 -5.24 14.47
N SER A 92 -0.26 -4.43 15.48
CA SER A 92 -0.49 -3.00 15.31
C SER A 92 0.71 -2.19 15.77
N ASN A 93 1.04 -1.16 15.03
CA ASN A 93 1.99 -0.13 15.40
C ASN A 93 1.28 1.22 15.41
N LYS A 94 1.10 1.80 16.61
CA LYS A 94 0.41 3.07 16.82
C LYS A 94 1.31 4.29 16.66
N LYS A 95 2.55 4.10 16.21
CA LYS A 95 3.49 5.19 16.01
C LYS A 95 3.34 5.72 14.59
N LYS A 96 3.48 7.03 14.46
CA LYS A 96 3.60 7.65 13.14
C LYS A 96 4.89 7.20 12.47
N LEU A 97 4.79 6.80 11.21
CA LEU A 97 5.96 6.46 10.42
C LEU A 97 6.84 7.70 10.23
N GLY A 98 8.12 7.59 10.59
CA GLY A 98 9.13 8.63 10.48
C GLY A 98 10.40 8.12 9.80
N GLN A 99 11.35 9.02 9.51
CA GLN A 99 12.61 8.66 8.83
C GLN A 99 13.49 7.68 9.62
N SER A 100 13.33 7.63 10.94
CA SER A 100 14.03 6.69 11.82
C SER A 100 13.31 5.35 12.00
N THR A 101 12.18 5.13 11.30
CA THR A 101 11.47 3.84 11.36
C THR A 101 12.29 2.77 10.67
N ASP A 102 12.62 1.71 11.39
CA ASP A 102 13.31 0.56 10.80
C ASP A 102 12.31 -0.33 10.05
N ILE A 103 12.57 -0.50 8.76
CA ILE A 103 11.76 -1.35 7.87
C ILE A 103 12.55 -2.55 7.31
N ASN A 104 13.77 -2.79 7.80
CA ASN A 104 14.66 -3.83 7.27
C ASN A 104 14.08 -5.24 7.42
N ASN A 105 13.29 -5.47 8.46
CA ASN A 105 12.67 -6.76 8.76
C ASN A 105 11.47 -7.12 7.88
N PHE A 106 11.03 -6.23 6.98
CA PHE A 106 9.92 -6.49 6.07
C PHE A 106 10.41 -6.85 4.67
N ASP A 107 9.67 -7.70 3.99
CA ASP A 107 9.93 -8.11 2.60
C ASP A 107 9.18 -7.25 1.61
N LEU A 108 7.99 -6.77 1.99
CA LEU A 108 7.06 -6.02 1.17
C LEU A 108 6.41 -4.90 1.97
N ILE A 109 6.20 -3.74 1.34
CA ILE A 109 5.57 -2.59 1.97
C ILE A 109 4.39 -2.13 1.13
N PHE A 110 3.24 -1.96 1.77
CA PHE A 110 2.05 -1.34 1.20
C PHE A 110 1.92 0.10 1.73
N ASP A 111 2.06 1.08 0.85
CA ASP A 111 1.76 2.47 1.16
C ASP A 111 0.28 2.75 0.89
N CYS A 112 -0.47 2.88 1.96
CA CYS A 112 -1.89 3.21 2.00
C CYS A 112 -2.15 4.60 2.62
N SER A 113 -1.10 5.43 2.71
CA SER A 113 -1.18 6.77 3.30
C SER A 113 -1.87 7.78 2.37
N ASP A 114 -2.51 8.77 2.97
CA ASP A 114 -3.22 9.85 2.28
C ASP A 114 -2.47 11.19 2.31
N ASN A 115 -1.25 11.21 2.83
CA ASN A 115 -0.48 12.45 2.94
C ASN A 115 0.90 12.37 2.26
N PRO A 116 1.33 13.42 1.57
CA PRO A 116 2.59 13.44 0.81
C PRO A 116 3.83 13.18 1.67
N LYS A 117 3.85 13.72 2.90
CA LYS A 117 5.00 13.57 3.80
C LYS A 117 5.31 12.09 4.08
N THR A 118 4.28 11.30 4.36
CA THR A 118 4.42 9.85 4.56
C THR A 118 4.87 9.16 3.29
N LYS A 119 4.30 9.51 2.12
CA LYS A 119 4.69 8.93 0.82
C LYS A 119 6.17 9.18 0.50
N TYR A 120 6.67 10.37 0.70
CA TYR A 120 8.10 10.65 0.51
C TYR A 120 8.97 9.90 1.54
N THR A 121 8.53 9.82 2.78
CA THR A 121 9.27 9.10 3.82
C THR A 121 9.38 7.62 3.51
N ILE A 122 8.27 6.97 3.18
CA ILE A 122 8.27 5.54 2.88
C ILE A 122 9.02 5.21 1.58
N ASN A 123 8.96 6.09 0.58
CA ASN A 123 9.75 5.98 -0.64
C ASN A 123 11.26 5.98 -0.33
N LEU A 124 11.72 6.94 0.49
CA LEU A 124 13.12 7.02 0.90
C LEU A 124 13.55 5.76 1.67
N LEU A 125 12.77 5.36 2.68
CA LEU A 125 13.06 4.17 3.48
C LEU A 125 13.11 2.90 2.62
N SER A 126 12.13 2.71 1.74
CA SER A 126 12.05 1.55 0.85
C SER A 126 13.22 1.48 -0.11
N HIS A 127 13.67 2.64 -0.63
CA HIS A 127 14.84 2.73 -1.49
C HIS A 127 16.12 2.32 -0.73
N LEU A 128 16.37 2.93 0.43
CA LEU A 128 17.57 2.68 1.23
C LEU A 128 17.62 1.24 1.77
N SER A 129 16.49 0.69 2.19
CA SER A 129 16.40 -0.68 2.70
C SER A 129 16.21 -1.73 1.61
N GLN A 130 16.24 -1.34 0.33
CA GLN A 130 16.09 -2.26 -0.81
C GLN A 130 14.80 -3.10 -0.73
N LYS A 131 13.66 -2.46 -0.44
CA LYS A 131 12.36 -3.13 -0.34
C LYS A 131 11.43 -2.79 -1.51
N THR A 132 10.58 -3.74 -1.87
CA THR A 132 9.49 -3.49 -2.80
C THR A 132 8.42 -2.67 -2.08
N LEU A 133 8.06 -1.52 -2.68
CA LEU A 133 6.98 -0.66 -2.20
C LEU A 133 5.83 -0.67 -3.20
N ILE A 134 4.62 -0.98 -2.74
CA ILE A 134 3.40 -0.91 -3.54
C ILE A 134 2.56 0.25 -3.01
N SER A 135 2.48 1.32 -3.79
CA SER A 135 1.84 2.57 -3.38
C SER A 135 0.50 2.75 -4.08
N GLY A 136 -0.54 3.02 -3.28
CA GLY A 136 -1.86 3.41 -3.74
C GLY A 136 -2.20 4.85 -3.41
N SER A 137 -3.04 5.47 -4.23
CA SER A 137 -3.68 6.76 -3.95
C SER A 137 -5.09 6.76 -4.52
N ALA A 138 -6.01 7.46 -3.87
CA ALA A 138 -7.36 7.61 -4.37
C ALA A 138 -7.92 8.99 -3.97
N VAL A 139 -8.60 9.67 -4.90
CA VAL A 139 -9.25 10.96 -4.71
C VAL A 139 -10.48 11.04 -5.62
N GLN A 140 -11.59 11.55 -5.13
CA GLN A 140 -12.85 11.64 -5.88
C GLN A 140 -13.27 10.29 -6.48
N MET A 141 -13.29 10.17 -7.80
CA MET A 141 -13.56 8.94 -8.56
C MET A 141 -12.31 8.37 -9.22
N GLU A 142 -11.11 8.85 -8.85
CA GLU A 142 -9.85 8.47 -9.45
C GLU A 142 -8.97 7.69 -8.49
N GLY A 143 -8.16 6.79 -9.04
CA GLY A 143 -7.20 5.99 -8.28
C GLY A 143 -5.86 5.84 -9.00
N GLN A 144 -4.82 5.63 -8.21
CA GLN A 144 -3.46 5.40 -8.72
C GLN A 144 -2.83 4.21 -8.02
N LEU A 145 -2.06 3.43 -8.80
CA LEU A 145 -1.26 2.32 -8.29
C LEU A 145 0.11 2.32 -8.95
N ALA A 146 1.15 2.13 -8.17
CA ALA A 146 2.51 1.92 -8.68
C ALA A 146 3.29 0.95 -7.80
N VAL A 147 4.23 0.22 -8.43
CA VAL A 147 5.24 -0.62 -7.78
C VAL A 147 6.59 0.07 -7.90
N TRP A 148 7.23 0.34 -6.77
CA TRP A 148 8.53 1.00 -6.70
C TRP A 148 9.60 0.01 -6.23
N LYS A 149 10.67 -0.14 -7.00
CA LYS A 149 11.78 -1.08 -6.76
C LYS A 149 13.15 -0.41 -6.99
N SER A 150 13.22 0.90 -6.84
CA SER A 150 14.43 1.68 -7.14
C SER A 150 15.64 1.30 -6.28
N GLY A 151 15.43 0.77 -5.08
CA GLY A 151 16.51 0.24 -4.23
C GLY A 151 16.99 -1.14 -4.63
N LEU A 152 16.16 -1.92 -5.32
CA LEU A 152 16.48 -3.26 -5.83
C LEU A 152 17.10 -3.23 -7.23
N ASN A 153 16.73 -2.26 -8.05
CA ASN A 153 17.24 -2.09 -9.40
C ASN A 153 17.34 -0.61 -9.76
N LYS A 154 18.56 -0.15 -10.00
CA LYS A 154 18.90 1.25 -10.30
C LYS A 154 18.23 1.82 -11.56
N ASN A 155 17.71 0.97 -12.45
CA ASN A 155 17.03 1.42 -13.65
C ASN A 155 15.57 1.82 -13.41
N TYR A 156 14.98 1.43 -12.26
CA TYR A 156 13.61 1.80 -11.96
C TYR A 156 13.53 3.18 -11.32
N PRO A 157 12.51 3.99 -11.67
CA PRO A 157 12.22 5.23 -10.98
C PRO A 157 11.73 4.96 -9.56
N CYS A 158 11.90 5.92 -8.66
CA CYS A 158 11.23 5.96 -7.36
C CYS A 158 10.03 6.91 -7.40
N TYR A 159 9.25 6.98 -6.33
CA TYR A 159 8.11 7.89 -6.22
C TYR A 159 8.50 9.35 -6.49
N GLU A 160 9.65 9.82 -5.96
CA GLU A 160 10.12 11.20 -6.11
C GLU A 160 10.65 11.54 -7.52
N CYS A 161 10.93 10.53 -8.36
CA CYS A 161 11.20 10.75 -9.79
C CYS A 161 9.96 11.28 -10.53
N VAL A 162 8.78 10.82 -10.13
CA VAL A 162 7.49 11.09 -10.80
C VAL A 162 6.76 12.25 -10.13
N PHE A 163 6.84 12.30 -8.82
CA PHE A 163 6.23 13.33 -7.98
C PHE A 163 7.32 14.08 -7.20
N PRO A 164 8.07 14.99 -7.85
CA PRO A 164 9.15 15.70 -7.19
C PRO A 164 8.60 16.63 -6.12
N LYS A 165 9.36 16.77 -5.01
CA LYS A 165 9.05 17.80 -4.01
C LYS A 165 9.21 19.17 -4.64
N THR A 166 8.15 19.92 -4.72
CA THR A 166 8.19 21.32 -5.14
C THR A 166 8.11 22.22 -3.92
N ASN A 167 8.88 23.33 -3.94
CA ASN A 167 8.75 24.38 -2.93
C ASN A 167 7.46 25.19 -3.13
N GLU A 168 6.84 25.07 -4.29
CA GLU A 168 5.54 25.64 -4.57
C GLU A 168 4.48 24.72 -3.99
N VAL A 169 3.67 25.25 -3.12
CA VAL A 169 2.47 24.61 -2.59
C VAL A 169 1.44 24.56 -3.73
N ALA A 170 1.65 23.70 -4.72
CA ALA A 170 0.52 23.26 -5.51
C ALA A 170 -0.47 22.65 -4.51
N PRO A 171 -1.73 23.06 -4.51
CA PRO A 171 -2.72 22.45 -3.63
C PRO A 171 -2.83 20.96 -4.02
N ILE A 172 -2.10 20.12 -3.31
CA ILE A 172 -2.36 18.68 -3.36
C ILE A 172 -3.71 18.56 -2.66
N THR A 173 -4.77 18.59 -3.45
CA THR A 173 -6.12 18.31 -2.98
C THR A 173 -6.08 16.93 -2.36
N ASN A 174 -5.97 16.91 -1.03
CA ASN A 174 -6.03 15.66 -0.29
C ASN A 174 -7.49 15.17 -0.27
N CYS A 175 -7.71 13.88 0.00
CA CYS A 175 -9.05 13.30 0.04
C CYS A 175 -9.99 13.99 1.04
N ARG A 176 -9.46 14.73 2.02
CA ARG A 176 -10.25 15.47 3.02
C ARG A 176 -10.91 16.69 2.42
N GLU A 177 -10.27 17.33 1.46
CA GLU A 177 -10.76 18.57 0.82
C GLU A 177 -11.52 18.27 -0.50
N ALA A 178 -11.01 17.33 -1.29
CA ALA A 178 -11.58 16.98 -2.60
C ALA A 178 -12.73 15.96 -2.55
N GLY A 179 -12.88 15.24 -1.42
CA GLY A 179 -13.83 14.14 -1.31
C GLY A 179 -13.31 12.84 -1.93
N ILE A 180 -14.01 11.73 -1.65
CA ILE A 180 -13.68 10.39 -2.15
C ILE A 180 -14.89 9.47 -2.08
N ILE A 181 -15.11 8.67 -3.09
CA ILE A 181 -16.09 7.60 -3.10
C ILE A 181 -15.44 6.32 -2.56
N GLY A 182 -16.06 5.71 -1.54
CA GLY A 182 -15.51 4.54 -0.85
C GLY A 182 -15.08 3.39 -1.75
N PRO A 183 -15.88 2.92 -2.71
CA PRO A 183 -15.49 1.86 -3.65
C PRO A 183 -14.17 2.08 -4.38
N ILE A 184 -13.77 3.33 -4.67
CA ILE A 184 -12.49 3.61 -5.32
C ILE A 184 -11.33 3.22 -4.41
N THR A 185 -11.41 3.52 -3.11
CA THR A 185 -10.39 3.07 -2.16
C THR A 185 -10.35 1.55 -2.04
N GLY A 186 -11.52 0.90 -2.09
CA GLY A 186 -11.65 -0.56 -2.10
C GLY A 186 -10.96 -1.19 -3.31
N LEU A 187 -11.21 -0.65 -4.51
CA LEU A 187 -10.62 -1.11 -5.76
C LEU A 187 -9.09 -0.98 -5.74
N ILE A 188 -8.59 0.21 -5.45
CA ILE A 188 -7.14 0.46 -5.44
C ILE A 188 -6.43 -0.38 -4.37
N GLY A 189 -6.99 -0.48 -3.16
CA GLY A 189 -6.43 -1.34 -2.11
C GLY A 189 -6.39 -2.82 -2.51
N SER A 190 -7.45 -3.31 -3.16
CA SER A 190 -7.48 -4.68 -3.71
C SER A 190 -6.43 -4.88 -4.81
N MET A 191 -6.23 -3.89 -5.67
CA MET A 191 -5.17 -3.92 -6.69
C MET A 191 -3.77 -3.93 -6.05
N GLN A 192 -3.55 -3.18 -4.95
CA GLN A 192 -2.28 -3.22 -4.22
C GLN A 192 -1.97 -4.65 -3.71
N VAL A 193 -2.93 -5.32 -3.08
CA VAL A 193 -2.73 -6.70 -2.59
C VAL A 193 -2.49 -7.66 -3.74
N ASN A 194 -3.24 -7.53 -4.83
CA ASN A 194 -3.05 -8.36 -6.02
C ASN A 194 -1.62 -8.21 -6.59
N GLU A 195 -1.08 -6.98 -6.64
CA GLU A 195 0.33 -6.78 -7.02
C GLU A 195 1.28 -7.44 -6.00
N GLY A 196 1.02 -7.30 -4.69
CA GLY A 196 1.83 -7.92 -3.65
C GLY A 196 1.87 -9.45 -3.76
N ILE A 197 0.73 -10.08 -4.01
CA ILE A 197 0.64 -11.53 -4.23
C ILE A 197 1.48 -11.94 -5.45
N LYS A 198 1.38 -11.21 -6.56
CA LYS A 198 2.14 -11.50 -7.79
C LYS A 198 3.65 -11.32 -7.58
N GLU A 199 4.06 -10.25 -6.90
CA GLU A 199 5.48 -9.96 -6.62
C GLU A 199 6.14 -11.04 -5.74
N ILE A 200 5.38 -11.65 -4.83
CA ILE A 200 5.89 -12.64 -3.88
C ILE A 200 5.71 -14.08 -4.36
N ALA A 201 4.53 -14.40 -4.85
CA ALA A 201 4.08 -15.78 -4.95
C ALA A 201 4.08 -16.35 -6.38
N PHE A 202 3.89 -15.52 -7.40
CA PHE A 202 3.79 -16.04 -8.77
C PHE A 202 5.16 -16.32 -9.38
N LYS A 203 5.34 -17.54 -9.90
CA LYS A 203 6.54 -17.93 -10.65
C LYS A 203 6.63 -17.10 -11.95
N ASN A 204 7.85 -16.67 -12.29
CA ASN A 204 8.13 -15.94 -13.53
C ASN A 204 7.32 -14.64 -13.69
N TYR A 205 6.80 -14.07 -12.60
CA TYR A 205 6.09 -12.80 -12.69
C TYR A 205 7.04 -11.66 -13.10
N GLN A 206 6.67 -10.96 -14.16
CA GLN A 206 7.36 -9.74 -14.56
C GLN A 206 6.76 -8.55 -13.79
N SER A 207 7.54 -8.01 -12.86
CA SER A 207 7.13 -6.87 -12.04
C SER A 207 6.59 -5.70 -12.86
N ARG A 208 5.57 -5.06 -12.35
CA ARG A 208 5.01 -3.81 -12.91
C ARG A 208 5.79 -2.56 -12.50
N ALA A 209 6.96 -2.70 -11.87
CA ALA A 209 7.85 -1.58 -11.57
C ALA A 209 8.19 -0.79 -12.84
N GLY A 210 8.23 0.53 -12.73
CA GLY A 210 8.41 1.43 -13.88
C GLY A 210 7.13 1.78 -14.64
N TYR A 211 5.95 1.44 -14.07
CA TYR A 211 4.66 1.87 -14.59
C TYR A 211 3.80 2.49 -13.49
N LEU A 212 3.02 3.50 -13.88
CA LEU A 212 1.92 4.05 -13.09
C LEU A 212 0.61 3.62 -13.72
N PHE A 213 -0.30 3.11 -12.92
CA PHE A 213 -1.66 2.78 -13.32
C PHE A 213 -2.59 3.86 -12.80
N LEU A 214 -3.38 4.45 -13.70
CA LEU A 214 -4.39 5.45 -13.40
C LEU A 214 -5.77 4.85 -13.65
N TYR A 215 -6.60 4.82 -12.63
CA TYR A 215 -7.98 4.38 -12.73
C TYR A 215 -8.91 5.59 -12.76
N ASP A 216 -9.76 5.69 -13.77
CA ASP A 216 -10.87 6.61 -13.88
C ASP A 216 -12.17 5.87 -13.55
N GLY A 217 -12.78 6.18 -12.42
CA GLY A 217 -14.01 5.53 -11.97
C GLY A 217 -15.27 6.00 -12.71
N LEU A 218 -15.23 7.14 -13.39
CA LEU A 218 -16.34 7.61 -14.22
C LEU A 218 -16.35 6.88 -15.58
N ALA A 219 -15.19 6.81 -16.23
CA ALA A 219 -15.01 6.12 -17.49
C ALA A 219 -14.84 4.60 -17.34
N GLN A 220 -14.58 4.11 -16.12
CA GLN A 220 -14.21 2.71 -15.83
C GLN A 220 -12.99 2.24 -16.64
N SER A 221 -12.02 3.13 -16.85
CA SER A 221 -10.81 2.84 -17.59
C SER A 221 -9.60 2.70 -16.65
N LEU A 222 -8.61 1.93 -17.10
CA LEU A 222 -7.34 1.75 -16.40
C LEU A 222 -6.20 2.02 -17.38
N ASP A 223 -5.58 3.18 -17.27
CA ASP A 223 -4.45 3.57 -18.09
C ASP A 223 -3.13 3.10 -17.49
N LYS A 224 -2.21 2.66 -18.35
CA LYS A 224 -0.87 2.23 -17.98
C LYS A 224 0.16 3.17 -18.58
N ILE A 225 0.82 3.97 -17.75
CA ILE A 225 1.81 4.96 -18.13
C ILE A 225 3.20 4.45 -17.81
N LYS A 226 4.09 4.39 -18.81
CA LYS A 226 5.50 4.06 -18.60
C LYS A 226 6.21 5.23 -17.91
N LEU A 227 6.93 4.95 -16.85
CA LEU A 227 7.65 5.94 -16.07
C LEU A 227 9.12 6.01 -16.46
N THR A 228 9.68 7.21 -16.46
CA THR A 228 11.10 7.43 -16.72
C THR A 228 11.81 7.86 -15.43
N LYS A 229 12.99 7.28 -15.18
CA LYS A 229 13.83 7.66 -14.06
C LYS A 229 14.37 9.07 -14.27
N ASN A 230 14.24 9.93 -13.25
CA ASN A 230 14.91 11.23 -13.22
C ASN A 230 16.38 11.03 -12.81
N GLN A 231 17.30 11.34 -13.72
CA GLN A 231 18.74 11.19 -13.48
C GLN A 231 19.30 12.13 -12.40
N LYS A 232 18.53 13.16 -12.00
CA LYS A 232 18.86 14.11 -10.93
C LYS A 232 17.98 13.90 -9.70
N CYS A 233 17.35 12.73 -9.54
CA CYS A 233 16.49 12.46 -8.41
C CYS A 233 17.30 12.45 -7.10
N PRO A 234 16.90 13.22 -6.07
CA PRO A 234 17.66 13.31 -4.82
C PRO A 234 17.62 12.02 -3.99
N VAL A 235 16.73 11.08 -4.32
CA VAL A 235 16.59 9.79 -3.61
C VAL A 235 17.33 8.67 -4.32
N CYS A 236 17.09 8.45 -5.61
CA CYS A 236 17.53 7.23 -6.27
C CYS A 236 18.60 7.43 -7.35
N SER A 237 19.14 8.63 -7.49
CA SER A 237 20.26 8.92 -8.40
C SER A 237 21.59 9.16 -7.66
N ILE A 238 21.63 8.83 -6.38
CA ILE A 238 22.82 8.85 -5.53
C ILE A 238 23.56 7.52 -5.65
#